data_c0e8ca1bda83096da9806201b3bdc78e
#
_entry.id   c0e8ca1bda83096da9806201b3bdc78e
#
_cell.length_a   1.000
_cell.length_b   1.000
_cell.length_c   1.000
_cell.angle_alpha   90.00
_cell.angle_beta   90.00
_cell.angle_gamma   90.00
#
_symmetry.space_group_name_H-M   'P 1'
#
loop_
_entity.id
_entity.type
_entity.pdbx_description
1 polymer ?
#
loop_
_entity_poly.entity_id
_entity_poly.type
_entity_poly.pdbx_seq_one_letter_code
_entity_poly.pdbx_strand_id
1 'polypeptide(L)'
;MLIDLCGVDYLYYGIDDWKTTKATASGFSRAVQKNTIIPDPDEEYQEKRFAIIYHLLSIEKNWRIRLKTYTGNENPPTVKSVTGIWSSADWFEREAFDLFGIYFDGHLDLRRILTDYGFIGHPFRKDFPLSGNLEVFHDETEEKIKYRPVSITTRPGVPRVIRKKKNS
;
A
#
# COMPACT_ATOMS: atom_id res chain seq x y z
N MET A 1 -18.91 -12.53 -11.26
CA MET A 1 -19.01 -11.14 -10.79
C MET A 1 -17.69 -10.69 -10.20
N LEU A 2 -17.34 -9.42 -10.32
CA LEU A 2 -16.24 -8.79 -9.58
C LEU A 2 -16.72 -8.53 -8.15
N ILE A 3 -15.97 -9.03 -7.17
CA ILE A 3 -16.26 -8.77 -5.75
C ILE A 3 -15.40 -7.62 -5.26
N ASP A 4 -14.11 -7.64 -5.63
CA ASP A 4 -13.14 -6.69 -5.13
C ASP A 4 -11.99 -6.53 -6.11
N LEU A 5 -11.40 -5.34 -6.13
CA LEU A 5 -10.18 -5.01 -6.85
C LEU A 5 -9.32 -4.14 -5.95
N CYS A 6 -8.07 -4.51 -5.74
CA CYS A 6 -7.13 -3.71 -4.95
C CYS A 6 -5.75 -3.60 -5.58
N GLY A 7 -5.12 -2.45 -5.37
CA GLY A 7 -3.72 -2.23 -5.68
C GLY A 7 -2.80 -2.85 -4.63
N VAL A 8 -1.59 -3.22 -5.03
CA VAL A 8 -0.54 -3.72 -4.13
C VAL A 8 0.81 -3.14 -4.55
N ASP A 9 1.58 -2.68 -3.59
CA ASP A 9 2.99 -2.32 -3.77
C ASP A 9 3.87 -3.40 -3.10
N TYR A 10 4.68 -4.08 -3.89
CA TYR A 10 5.59 -5.15 -3.45
C TYR A 10 7.02 -4.65 -3.17
N LEU A 11 7.27 -3.32 -3.11
CA LEU A 11 8.61 -2.73 -3.03
C LEU A 11 9.56 -3.41 -2.02
N TYR A 12 9.06 -3.91 -0.90
CA TYR A 12 9.87 -4.58 0.13
C TYR A 12 9.44 -6.04 0.38
N TYR A 13 8.64 -6.61 -0.50
CA TYR A 13 8.12 -7.95 -0.31
C TYR A 13 9.24 -8.99 -0.42
N GLY A 14 9.42 -9.75 0.66
CA GLY A 14 10.45 -10.79 0.75
C GLY A 14 11.86 -10.28 1.13
N ILE A 15 12.06 -8.96 1.19
CA ILE A 15 13.36 -8.33 1.48
C ILE A 15 13.39 -7.73 2.88
N ASP A 16 12.25 -7.24 3.37
CA ASP A 16 12.13 -6.52 4.64
C ASP A 16 12.00 -7.53 5.81
N ASP A 17 13.13 -8.02 6.29
CA ASP A 17 13.21 -8.88 7.47
C ASP A 17 13.42 -8.05 8.74
N TRP A 18 12.52 -8.23 9.71
CA TRP A 18 12.68 -7.67 11.03
C TRP A 18 13.70 -8.47 11.84
N LYS A 19 14.84 -7.87 12.18
CA LYS A 19 15.81 -8.50 13.08
C LYS A 19 15.42 -8.26 14.54
N THR A 20 15.16 -9.35 15.27
CA THR A 20 14.98 -9.34 16.71
C THR A 20 16.33 -9.60 17.36
N THR A 21 16.91 -8.61 18.03
CA THR A 21 18.25 -8.73 18.65
C THR A 21 18.22 -9.51 19.98
N LYS A 22 17.14 -9.41 20.76
CA LYS A 22 16.91 -10.22 21.98
C LYS A 22 15.40 -10.33 22.26
N ALA A 23 14.94 -11.55 22.54
CA ALA A 23 13.61 -11.76 23.12
C ALA A 23 13.71 -11.74 24.64
N THR A 24 12.88 -10.94 25.32
CA THR A 24 12.76 -11.00 26.78
C THR A 24 11.99 -12.24 27.23
N ALA A 25 12.20 -12.70 28.45
CA ALA A 25 11.50 -13.87 29.03
C ALA A 25 9.97 -13.70 29.08
N SER A 26 9.48 -12.43 29.09
CA SER A 26 8.06 -12.09 29.04
C SER A 26 7.45 -12.16 27.63
N GLY A 27 8.24 -12.46 26.60
CA GLY A 27 7.79 -12.50 25.21
C GLY A 27 7.58 -11.13 24.56
N PHE A 28 7.85 -10.05 25.27
CA PHE A 28 7.90 -8.68 24.74
C PHE A 28 9.33 -8.31 24.39
N SER A 29 9.61 -8.06 23.13
CA SER A 29 10.89 -7.48 22.71
C SER A 29 10.67 -6.08 22.17
N ARG A 30 11.31 -5.08 22.77
CA ARG A 30 11.37 -3.70 22.24
C ARG A 30 12.55 -3.48 21.28
N ALA A 31 13.36 -4.51 21.06
CA ALA A 31 14.58 -4.45 20.26
C ALA A 31 14.37 -4.98 18.84
N VAL A 32 13.26 -4.60 18.21
CA VAL A 32 13.02 -4.90 16.79
C VAL A 32 13.56 -3.71 16.01
N GLN A 33 14.61 -3.94 15.25
CA GLN A 33 15.13 -2.98 14.30
C GLN A 33 14.67 -3.37 12.90
N LYS A 34 14.09 -2.42 12.20
CA LYS A 34 13.81 -2.58 10.77
C LYS A 34 15.14 -2.67 10.04
N ASN A 35 15.29 -3.65 9.17
CA ASN A 35 16.45 -3.72 8.31
C ASN A 35 16.40 -2.56 7.32
N THR A 36 17.31 -1.58 7.47
CA THR A 36 17.36 -0.38 6.63
C THR A 36 18.15 -0.59 5.34
N ILE A 37 18.69 -1.78 5.12
CA ILE A 37 19.33 -2.10 3.86
C ILE A 37 18.19 -2.38 2.85
N ILE A 38 17.87 -1.35 2.09
CA ILE A 38 17.02 -1.47 0.90
C ILE A 38 17.96 -1.99 -0.19
N PRO A 39 17.85 -3.23 -0.67
CA PRO A 39 18.62 -3.65 -1.82
C PRO A 39 18.21 -2.78 -2.99
N ASP A 40 19.16 -2.44 -3.84
CA ASP A 40 18.86 -1.80 -5.12
C ASP A 40 17.95 -2.78 -5.88
N PRO A 41 16.71 -2.42 -6.22
CA PRO A 41 15.80 -3.37 -6.82
C PRO A 41 16.31 -3.73 -8.21
N ASP A 42 16.58 -5.01 -8.44
CA ASP A 42 16.87 -5.55 -9.76
C ASP A 42 15.76 -5.18 -10.74
N GLU A 43 16.07 -5.08 -12.05
CA GLU A 43 15.09 -4.71 -13.08
C GLU A 43 13.85 -5.61 -13.04
N GLU A 44 14.01 -6.92 -12.85
CA GLU A 44 12.91 -7.88 -12.70
C GLU A 44 12.03 -7.58 -11.48
N TYR A 45 12.60 -7.01 -10.41
CA TYR A 45 11.87 -6.63 -9.21
C TYR A 45 11.04 -5.36 -9.45
N GLN A 46 11.56 -4.41 -10.22
CA GLN A 46 10.82 -3.19 -10.59
C GLN A 46 9.60 -3.51 -11.46
N GLU A 47 9.72 -4.45 -12.41
CA GLU A 47 8.61 -4.92 -13.24
C GLU A 47 7.45 -5.51 -12.42
N LYS A 48 7.74 -6.07 -11.25
CA LYS A 48 6.77 -6.72 -10.37
C LYS A 48 6.42 -5.89 -9.14
N ARG A 49 6.82 -4.60 -9.11
CA ARG A 49 6.58 -3.74 -7.97
C ARG A 49 5.10 -3.51 -7.73
N PHE A 50 4.37 -3.06 -8.74
CA PHE A 50 2.95 -2.79 -8.61
C PHE A 50 2.11 -3.89 -9.25
N ALA A 51 1.04 -4.26 -8.58
CA ALA A 51 0.08 -5.22 -9.10
C ALA A 51 -1.35 -4.83 -8.75
N ILE A 52 -2.28 -5.27 -9.57
CA ILE A 52 -3.71 -5.26 -9.29
C ILE A 52 -4.18 -6.68 -9.03
N ILE A 53 -4.94 -6.84 -7.95
CA ILE A 53 -5.55 -8.09 -7.55
C ILE A 53 -7.05 -7.99 -7.78
N TYR A 54 -7.59 -8.95 -8.52
CA TYR A 54 -9.02 -9.08 -8.78
C TYR A 54 -9.55 -10.30 -8.04
N HIS A 55 -10.64 -10.12 -7.29
CA HIS A 55 -11.37 -11.22 -6.69
C HIS A 55 -12.70 -11.42 -7.41
N LEU A 56 -12.83 -12.57 -8.05
CA LEU A 56 -14.00 -12.94 -8.84
C LEU A 56 -14.80 -14.05 -8.16
N LEU A 57 -16.12 -13.99 -8.26
CA LEU A 57 -17.04 -15.00 -7.77
C LEU A 57 -17.99 -15.45 -8.88
N SER A 58 -18.11 -16.77 -9.05
CA SER A 58 -19.24 -17.39 -9.74
C SER A 58 -20.23 -17.92 -8.68
N ILE A 59 -21.40 -17.30 -8.59
CA ILE A 59 -22.44 -17.72 -7.65
C ILE A 59 -22.96 -19.10 -8.05
N GLU A 60 -23.21 -19.29 -9.33
CA GLU A 60 -23.75 -20.56 -9.90
C GLU A 60 -22.87 -21.77 -9.58
N LYS A 61 -21.55 -21.61 -9.73
CA LYS A 61 -20.57 -22.69 -9.51
C LYS A 61 -19.93 -22.67 -8.13
N ASN A 62 -20.24 -21.66 -7.31
CA ASN A 62 -19.58 -21.38 -6.02
C ASN A 62 -18.04 -21.34 -6.11
N TRP A 63 -17.52 -20.84 -7.22
CA TRP A 63 -16.08 -20.71 -7.45
C TRP A 63 -15.61 -19.30 -7.11
N ARG A 64 -14.45 -19.21 -6.45
CA ARG A 64 -13.74 -17.97 -6.19
C ARG A 64 -12.40 -18.03 -6.89
N ILE A 65 -12.11 -16.98 -7.66
CA ILE A 65 -10.86 -16.86 -8.41
C ILE A 65 -10.18 -15.57 -7.98
N ARG A 66 -8.89 -15.66 -7.71
CA ARG A 66 -8.02 -14.52 -7.51
C ARG A 66 -7.08 -14.39 -8.69
N LEU A 67 -7.17 -13.27 -9.41
CA LEU A 67 -6.26 -12.93 -10.49
C LEU A 67 -5.30 -11.85 -10.02
N LYS A 68 -4.04 -11.93 -10.46
CA LYS A 68 -3.02 -10.93 -10.22
C LYS A 68 -2.44 -10.49 -11.56
N THR A 69 -2.37 -9.18 -11.77
CA THR A 69 -1.73 -8.56 -12.92
C THR A 69 -0.68 -7.57 -12.44
N TYR A 70 0.51 -7.62 -13.04
CA TYR A 70 1.56 -6.62 -12.78
C TYR A 70 1.48 -5.51 -13.80
N THR A 71 1.94 -4.31 -13.40
CA THR A 71 1.90 -3.11 -14.25
C THR A 71 3.07 -3.01 -15.23
N GLY A 72 4.11 -3.85 -15.04
CA GLY A 72 5.37 -3.73 -15.78
C GLY A 72 6.19 -2.51 -15.33
N ASN A 73 7.16 -2.12 -16.20
CA ASN A 73 8.10 -1.01 -15.94
C ASN A 73 7.60 0.36 -16.40
N GLU A 74 6.33 0.50 -16.72
CA GLU A 74 5.76 1.76 -17.16
C GLU A 74 5.77 2.81 -16.04
N ASN A 75 6.04 4.07 -16.42
CA ASN A 75 5.95 5.19 -15.50
C ASN A 75 5.05 6.29 -16.10
N PRO A 76 3.83 6.48 -15.58
CA PRO A 76 3.25 5.82 -14.39
C PRO A 76 2.91 4.33 -14.61
N PRO A 77 2.88 3.53 -13.52
CA PRO A 77 2.47 2.13 -13.61
C PRO A 77 1.06 2.01 -14.17
N THR A 78 0.88 1.28 -15.28
CA THR A 78 -0.37 1.28 -16.04
C THR A 78 -0.96 -0.11 -16.20
N VAL A 79 -2.29 -0.23 -16.11
CA VAL A 79 -3.08 -1.44 -16.37
C VAL A 79 -4.32 -1.07 -17.18
N LYS A 80 -4.84 -1.98 -17.98
CA LYS A 80 -6.11 -1.74 -18.69
C LYS A 80 -7.29 -1.75 -17.71
N SER A 81 -8.19 -0.79 -17.86
CA SER A 81 -9.45 -0.70 -17.11
C SER A 81 -10.35 -1.89 -17.44
N VAL A 82 -11.07 -2.36 -16.43
CA VAL A 82 -12.10 -3.40 -16.57
C VAL A 82 -13.52 -2.88 -16.33
N THR A 83 -13.69 -1.56 -16.28
CA THR A 83 -15.02 -0.91 -16.12
C THR A 83 -15.98 -1.27 -17.23
N GLY A 84 -15.49 -1.53 -18.45
CA GLY A 84 -16.30 -2.02 -19.56
C GLY A 84 -16.87 -3.44 -19.38
N ILE A 85 -16.31 -4.22 -18.44
CA ILE A 85 -16.77 -5.58 -18.12
C ILE A 85 -17.60 -5.53 -16.82
N TRP A 86 -17.11 -4.82 -15.80
CA TRP A 86 -17.78 -4.67 -14.51
C TRP A 86 -17.84 -3.20 -14.11
N SER A 87 -19.02 -2.62 -14.12
CA SER A 87 -19.24 -1.22 -13.74
C SER A 87 -18.82 -0.93 -12.30
N SER A 88 -18.87 -1.92 -11.41
CA SER A 88 -18.40 -1.80 -10.02
C SER A 88 -16.89 -1.54 -9.93
N ALA A 89 -16.11 -1.85 -10.96
CA ALA A 89 -14.67 -1.60 -10.99
C ALA A 89 -14.32 -0.11 -10.96
N ASP A 90 -15.23 0.77 -11.41
CA ASP A 90 -15.02 2.23 -11.47
C ASP A 90 -14.46 2.78 -10.15
N TRP A 91 -15.11 2.48 -9.03
CA TRP A 91 -14.70 2.96 -7.70
C TRP A 91 -13.41 2.32 -7.21
N PHE A 92 -13.23 1.03 -7.42
CA PHE A 92 -12.03 0.31 -7.02
C PHE A 92 -10.80 0.74 -7.82
N GLU A 93 -10.94 0.99 -9.12
CA GLU A 93 -9.85 1.49 -9.95
C GLU A 93 -9.45 2.90 -9.54
N ARG A 94 -10.39 3.78 -9.22
CA ARG A 94 -10.14 5.11 -8.68
C ARG A 94 -9.42 5.04 -7.32
N GLU A 95 -9.80 4.09 -6.45
CA GLU A 95 -9.11 3.87 -5.17
C GLU A 95 -7.66 3.43 -5.40
N ALA A 96 -7.43 2.46 -6.28
CA ALA A 96 -6.08 1.99 -6.60
C ALA A 96 -5.23 3.09 -7.26
N PHE A 97 -5.83 3.91 -8.11
CA PHE A 97 -5.18 5.10 -8.67
C PHE A 97 -4.82 6.11 -7.58
N ASP A 98 -5.74 6.43 -6.68
CA ASP A 98 -5.52 7.43 -5.64
C ASP A 98 -4.43 6.99 -4.65
N LEU A 99 -4.52 5.76 -4.14
CA LEU A 99 -3.66 5.28 -3.07
C LEU A 99 -2.29 4.78 -3.54
N PHE A 100 -2.18 4.23 -4.75
CA PHE A 100 -0.95 3.65 -5.29
C PHE A 100 -0.39 4.37 -6.51
N GLY A 101 -1.20 5.22 -7.17
CA GLY A 101 -0.81 5.89 -8.41
C GLY A 101 -0.74 4.94 -9.60
N ILE A 102 -1.53 3.89 -9.61
CA ILE A 102 -1.66 2.98 -10.74
C ILE A 102 -2.67 3.56 -11.71
N TYR A 103 -2.26 3.78 -12.95
CA TYR A 103 -3.10 4.32 -14.01
C TYR A 103 -3.92 3.23 -14.68
N PHE A 104 -5.19 3.50 -14.97
CA PHE A 104 -6.10 2.56 -15.64
C PHE A 104 -6.44 3.08 -17.04
N ASP A 105 -5.78 2.49 -18.04
CA ASP A 105 -6.01 2.85 -19.45
C ASP A 105 -7.43 2.46 -19.87
N GLY A 106 -8.15 3.43 -20.44
CA GLY A 106 -9.55 3.25 -20.84
C GLY A 106 -10.58 3.53 -19.74
N HIS A 107 -10.17 3.95 -18.55
CA HIS A 107 -11.11 4.43 -17.52
C HIS A 107 -11.66 5.81 -17.90
N LEU A 108 -12.98 5.99 -17.83
CA LEU A 108 -13.63 7.21 -18.32
C LEU A 108 -13.48 8.42 -17.40
N ASP A 109 -13.37 8.21 -16.09
CA ASP A 109 -13.31 9.28 -15.07
C ASP A 109 -12.32 8.91 -13.97
N LEU A 110 -11.04 8.78 -14.31
CA LEU A 110 -9.98 8.42 -13.38
C LEU A 110 -9.53 9.64 -12.57
N ARG A 111 -10.13 9.83 -11.41
CA ARG A 111 -9.82 10.91 -10.47
C ARG A 111 -9.71 10.37 -9.03
N ARG A 112 -9.01 11.10 -8.17
CA ARG A 112 -8.88 10.75 -6.75
C ARG A 112 -10.23 10.65 -6.06
N ILE A 113 -10.34 9.79 -5.03
CA ILE A 113 -11.59 9.50 -4.35
C ILE A 113 -11.47 9.55 -2.81
N LEU A 114 -10.34 9.16 -2.25
CA LEU A 114 -10.13 9.04 -0.80
C LEU A 114 -9.23 10.13 -0.23
N THR A 115 -8.22 10.58 -0.98
CA THR A 115 -7.33 11.64 -0.52
C THR A 115 -7.97 13.00 -0.71
N ASP A 116 -7.54 13.98 0.09
CA ASP A 116 -8.02 15.35 0.05
C ASP A 116 -7.62 16.06 -1.26
N TYR A 117 -8.33 17.13 -1.58
CA TYR A 117 -8.00 18.00 -2.72
C TYR A 117 -6.60 18.60 -2.54
N GLY A 118 -5.77 18.47 -3.57
CA GLY A 118 -4.39 18.95 -3.49
C GLY A 118 -3.43 18.03 -2.74
N PHE A 119 -3.85 16.85 -2.28
CA PHE A 119 -2.94 15.87 -1.68
C PHE A 119 -1.85 15.47 -2.66
N ILE A 120 -0.58 15.53 -2.20
CA ILE A 120 0.58 15.22 -3.02
C ILE A 120 1.12 13.83 -2.66
N GLY A 121 1.20 12.95 -3.65
CA GLY A 121 1.70 11.58 -3.49
C GLY A 121 0.60 10.53 -3.43
N HIS A 122 0.99 9.31 -3.09
CA HIS A 122 0.13 8.13 -3.02
C HIS A 122 0.42 7.39 -1.71
N PRO A 123 -0.48 7.50 -0.71
CA PRO A 123 -0.16 7.18 0.68
C PRO A 123 0.03 5.68 0.96
N PHE A 124 -0.38 4.77 0.07
CA PHE A 124 -0.21 3.33 0.27
C PHE A 124 1.05 2.78 -0.43
N ARG A 125 1.77 3.62 -1.15
CA ARG A 125 3.10 3.24 -1.63
C ARG A 125 4.05 3.02 -0.45
N LYS A 126 4.88 1.99 -0.53
CA LYS A 126 5.82 1.63 0.54
C LYS A 126 6.94 2.66 0.74
N ASP A 127 7.23 3.46 -0.27
CA ASP A 127 8.16 4.59 -0.22
C ASP A 127 7.51 5.89 0.30
N PHE A 128 6.19 5.94 0.48
CA PHE A 128 5.52 7.07 1.10
C PHE A 128 5.67 7.02 2.62
N PRO A 129 6.05 8.14 3.30
CA PRO A 129 6.23 8.14 4.74
C PRO A 129 4.93 7.90 5.49
N LEU A 130 4.96 7.03 6.51
CA LEU A 130 3.78 6.64 7.30
C LEU A 130 3.07 7.83 7.97
N SER A 131 3.83 8.84 8.39
CA SER A 131 3.30 10.07 8.99
C SER A 131 2.82 11.10 7.96
N GLY A 132 3.03 10.85 6.66
CA GLY A 132 2.82 11.86 5.62
C GLY A 132 3.89 12.95 5.61
N ASN A 133 3.69 13.97 4.78
CA ASN A 133 4.59 15.11 4.63
C ASN A 133 4.05 16.37 5.31
N LEU A 134 2.73 16.49 5.37
CA LEU A 134 2.03 17.63 5.93
C LEU A 134 1.04 17.16 7.01
N GLU A 135 0.92 17.93 8.07
CA GLU A 135 -0.12 17.78 9.07
C GLU A 135 -1.05 18.99 9.09
N VAL A 136 -2.29 18.73 9.46
CA VAL A 136 -3.33 19.75 9.57
C VAL A 136 -3.46 20.14 11.04
N PHE A 137 -3.48 21.44 11.34
CA PHE A 137 -3.72 21.92 12.68
C PHE A 137 -4.67 23.11 12.68
N HIS A 138 -5.37 23.30 13.79
CA HIS A 138 -6.20 24.47 14.01
C HIS A 138 -5.35 25.59 14.61
N ASP A 139 -5.33 26.74 13.94
CA ASP A 139 -4.72 27.96 14.46
C ASP A 139 -5.78 28.73 15.29
N GLU A 140 -5.61 28.72 16.60
CA GLU A 140 -6.55 29.37 17.53
C GLU A 140 -6.59 30.91 17.39
N THR A 141 -5.50 31.51 16.87
CA THR A 141 -5.41 32.96 16.71
C THR A 141 -6.20 33.44 15.50
N GLU A 142 -6.15 32.70 14.43
CA GLU A 142 -6.85 33.05 13.18
C GLU A 142 -8.18 32.27 13.02
N GLU A 143 -8.50 31.35 13.92
CA GLU A 143 -9.67 30.47 13.88
C GLU A 143 -9.79 29.71 12.55
N LYS A 144 -8.63 29.28 12.00
CA LYS A 144 -8.53 28.63 10.70
C LYS A 144 -7.73 27.34 10.75
N ILE A 145 -8.04 26.45 9.80
CA ILE A 145 -7.25 25.25 9.55
C ILE A 145 -6.05 25.63 8.68
N LYS A 146 -4.85 25.27 9.14
CA LYS A 146 -3.58 25.48 8.43
C LYS A 146 -2.82 24.16 8.25
N TYR A 147 -1.94 24.18 7.26
CA TYR A 147 -1.01 23.06 6.99
C TYR A 147 0.39 23.44 7.45
N ARG A 148 1.09 22.47 8.02
CA ARG A 148 2.51 22.59 8.35
C ARG A 148 3.25 21.29 8.08
N PRO A 149 4.60 21.30 7.94
CA PRO A 149 5.37 20.07 7.88
C PRO A 149 5.10 19.17 9.08
N VAL A 150 5.02 17.86 8.88
CA VAL A 150 4.76 16.88 9.92
C VAL A 150 5.80 16.97 11.05
N SER A 151 5.32 17.11 12.27
CA SER A 151 6.13 17.10 13.50
C SER A 151 6.01 15.77 14.28
N ILE A 152 5.13 14.86 13.83
CA ILE A 152 4.84 13.60 14.51
C ILE A 152 6.00 12.62 14.34
N THR A 153 6.61 12.20 15.46
CA THR A 153 7.59 11.11 15.45
C THR A 153 6.86 9.77 15.41
N THR A 154 7.04 9.02 14.32
CA THR A 154 6.47 7.67 14.18
C THR A 154 7.10 6.74 15.19
N ARG A 155 6.26 6.02 15.95
CA ARG A 155 6.71 4.91 16.79
C ARG A 155 6.76 3.66 15.95
N PRO A 156 7.84 2.84 16.00
CA PRO A 156 7.86 1.55 15.34
C PRO A 156 6.70 0.70 15.84
N GLY A 157 6.02 0.01 14.93
CA GLY A 157 4.88 -0.85 15.24
C GLY A 157 5.20 -1.96 16.24
N VAL A 158 4.20 -2.76 16.61
CA VAL A 158 4.35 -3.85 17.57
C VAL A 158 5.40 -4.85 17.08
N PRO A 159 6.45 -5.14 17.85
CA PRO A 159 7.50 -6.05 17.44
C PRO A 159 6.95 -7.48 17.31
N ARG A 160 7.25 -8.10 16.17
CA ARG A 160 6.95 -9.53 15.98
C ARG A 160 7.96 -10.37 16.75
N VAL A 161 7.52 -11.07 17.80
CA VAL A 161 8.36 -12.00 18.55
C VAL A 161 8.33 -13.37 17.87
N ILE A 162 9.47 -13.78 17.29
CA ILE A 162 9.65 -15.15 16.79
C ILE A 162 10.15 -16.01 17.95
N ARG A 163 9.29 -16.84 18.49
CA ARG A 163 9.68 -17.82 19.51
C ARG A 163 10.36 -19.01 18.80
N LYS A 164 11.64 -19.24 19.06
CA LYS A 164 12.27 -20.51 18.68
C LYS A 164 11.59 -21.63 19.46
N LYS A 165 11.05 -22.65 18.76
CA LYS A 165 10.64 -23.88 19.42
C LYS A 165 11.88 -24.42 20.16
N LYS A 166 11.79 -24.61 21.49
CA LYS A 166 12.75 -25.42 22.22
C LYS A 166 12.66 -26.80 21.63
N ASN A 167 13.72 -27.29 21.00
CA ASN A 167 13.86 -28.71 20.71
C ASN A 167 13.91 -29.42 22.05
N SER A 168 12.85 -30.16 22.37
CA SER A 168 12.79 -31.11 23.49
C SER A 168 13.51 -32.41 23.09
#